data_3cf8963761a59b1b5636f489cc8e16b0
#
_entry.id   3cf8963761a59b1b5636f489cc8e16b0
#
_cell.length_a   1.000
_cell.length_b   1.000
_cell.length_c   1.000
_cell.angle_alpha   90.00
_cell.angle_beta   90.00
_cell.angle_gamma   90.00
#
_symmetry.space_group_name_H-M   'P 1'
#
loop_
_entity.id
_entity.type
_entity.pdbx_description
1 polymer ?
#
loop_
_entity_poly.entity_id
_entity_poly.type
_entity_poly.pdbx_seq_one_letter_code
_entity_poly.pdbx_strand_id
1 'polypeptide(L)'
;SRTGKQFMNVKHIENELQPLFSDYPNLILDGELYNHALKNDFEKIISLVRKQKPTNDDRSEAASLVQFHWYDIIDDDNDILFIDRCKFIHELIADYIPHPAVPVLSVVTLPVGSLDKARAIHDANLAGGFEGSIIRLNKVYECKRSYNLQKFKDFSDKEATIIGHVEGKGKRAGTLGKFIMR
;
A
#
# COMPACT_ATOMS: atom_id res chain seq x y z
N SER A 1 -2.60 7.44 -8.48
CA SER A 1 -3.63 7.27 -7.42
C SER A 1 -4.91 6.66 -7.97
N ARG A 2 -5.80 6.13 -7.13
CA ARG A 2 -7.11 5.57 -7.52
C ARG A 2 -8.02 6.55 -8.27
N THR A 3 -7.77 7.85 -8.17
CA THR A 3 -8.54 8.90 -8.85
C THR A 3 -7.86 9.42 -10.10
N GLY A 4 -6.82 8.76 -10.59
CA GLY A 4 -6.03 9.19 -11.73
C GLY A 4 -5.10 10.39 -11.46
N LYS A 5 -5.12 10.98 -10.26
CA LYS A 5 -4.23 12.10 -9.93
C LYS A 5 -2.80 11.59 -9.75
N GLN A 6 -1.86 12.26 -10.40
CA GLN A 6 -0.44 12.00 -10.25
C GLN A 6 0.05 12.40 -8.86
N PHE A 7 0.97 11.60 -8.29
CA PHE A 7 1.74 11.96 -7.11
C PHE A 7 3.01 12.67 -7.55
N MET A 8 3.14 13.95 -7.21
CA MET A 8 4.23 14.80 -7.71
C MET A 8 5.56 14.60 -6.97
N ASN A 9 5.53 13.90 -5.83
CA ASN A 9 6.70 13.76 -4.94
C ASN A 9 7.22 12.32 -4.82
N VAL A 10 7.02 11.49 -5.85
CA VAL A 10 7.51 10.10 -5.91
C VAL A 10 8.36 9.83 -7.15
N LYS A 11 9.06 10.85 -7.63
CA LYS A 11 9.85 10.79 -8.87
C LYS A 11 10.96 9.73 -8.82
N HIS A 12 11.52 9.47 -7.63
CA HIS A 12 12.51 8.41 -7.42
C HIS A 12 11.95 7.02 -7.74
N ILE A 13 10.67 6.76 -7.40
CA ILE A 13 9.99 5.49 -7.74
C ILE A 13 9.69 5.43 -9.24
N GLU A 14 9.21 6.54 -9.83
CA GLU A 14 8.97 6.61 -11.28
C GLU A 14 10.24 6.33 -12.09
N ASN A 15 11.37 6.93 -11.68
CA ASN A 15 12.65 6.72 -12.35
C ASN A 15 13.12 5.28 -12.26
N GLU A 16 12.92 4.63 -11.11
CA GLU A 16 13.28 3.21 -10.92
C GLU A 16 12.44 2.28 -11.78
N LEU A 17 11.16 2.57 -11.94
CA LEU A 17 10.24 1.77 -12.75
C LEU A 17 10.26 2.10 -14.25
N GLN A 18 10.97 3.14 -14.67
CA GLN A 18 10.98 3.57 -16.07
C GLN A 18 11.46 2.48 -17.05
N PRO A 19 12.53 1.70 -16.78
CA PRO A 19 12.94 0.61 -17.66
C PRO A 19 11.84 -0.44 -17.85
N LEU A 20 11.18 -0.84 -16.76
CA LEU A 20 10.06 -1.78 -16.78
C LEU A 20 8.93 -1.28 -17.69
N PHE A 21 8.50 -0.03 -17.52
CA PHE A 21 7.42 0.54 -18.34
C PHE A 21 7.83 0.85 -19.79
N SER A 22 9.13 0.86 -20.10
CA SER A 22 9.58 0.93 -21.50
C SER A 22 9.30 -0.37 -22.24
N ASP A 23 9.45 -1.51 -21.56
CA ASP A 23 9.21 -2.84 -22.14
C ASP A 23 7.76 -3.30 -21.98
N TYR A 24 7.09 -2.87 -20.92
CA TYR A 24 5.70 -3.22 -20.58
C TYR A 24 4.83 -1.96 -20.42
N PRO A 25 4.55 -1.19 -21.50
CA PRO A 25 3.90 0.11 -21.41
C PRO A 25 2.44 0.07 -20.91
N ASN A 26 1.76 -1.07 -21.04
CA ASN A 26 0.37 -1.25 -20.64
C ASN A 26 0.22 -1.87 -19.26
N LEU A 27 1.32 -2.34 -18.63
CA LEU A 27 1.28 -2.98 -17.33
C LEU A 27 0.88 -1.98 -16.24
N ILE A 28 -0.06 -2.37 -15.39
CA ILE A 28 -0.44 -1.58 -14.22
C ILE A 28 0.05 -2.32 -12.96
N LEU A 29 0.85 -1.63 -12.15
CA LEU A 29 1.33 -2.15 -10.87
C LEU A 29 0.34 -1.77 -9.77
N ASP A 30 -0.14 -2.76 -9.00
CA ASP A 30 -0.95 -2.54 -7.82
C ASP A 30 -0.08 -2.68 -6.57
N GLY A 31 -0.01 -1.62 -5.77
CA GLY A 31 0.88 -1.54 -4.61
C GLY A 31 0.53 -0.41 -3.67
N GLU A 32 1.31 -0.26 -2.64
CA GLU A 32 1.16 0.78 -1.63
C GLU A 32 2.45 1.60 -1.46
N LEU A 33 2.29 2.92 -1.34
CA LEU A 33 3.37 3.81 -0.94
C LEU A 33 3.49 3.74 0.59
N TYR A 34 4.56 3.12 1.07
CA TYR A 34 4.71 2.72 2.47
C TYR A 34 6.19 2.74 2.90
N ASN A 35 6.42 2.73 4.20
CA ASN A 35 7.70 2.41 4.82
C ASN A 35 7.43 1.86 6.23
N HIS A 36 7.86 0.64 6.49
CA HIS A 36 7.60 -0.03 7.77
C HIS A 36 8.26 0.67 8.96
N ALA A 37 9.40 1.34 8.76
CA ALA A 37 10.02 2.14 9.80
C ALA A 37 9.14 3.32 10.27
N LEU A 38 8.19 3.76 9.43
CA LEU A 38 7.23 4.82 9.72
C LEU A 38 5.81 4.29 10.04
N LYS A 39 5.67 3.02 10.42
CA LYS A 39 4.36 2.40 10.71
C LYS A 39 3.55 3.15 11.78
N ASN A 40 4.20 3.81 12.72
CA ASN A 40 3.56 4.61 13.77
C ASN A 40 3.41 6.10 13.40
N ASP A 41 3.89 6.52 12.23
CA ASP A 41 3.82 7.89 11.71
C ASP A 41 3.34 7.88 10.25
N PHE A 42 2.19 7.29 10.02
CA PHE A 42 1.60 7.19 8.67
C PHE A 42 1.28 8.57 8.07
N GLU A 43 1.00 9.58 8.91
CA GLU A 43 0.77 10.96 8.46
C GLU A 43 2.01 11.54 7.76
N LYS A 44 3.21 11.16 8.17
CA LYS A 44 4.45 11.57 7.51
C LYS A 44 4.49 11.09 6.06
N ILE A 45 4.19 9.83 5.80
CA ILE A 45 4.12 9.27 4.44
C ILE A 45 3.06 10.00 3.62
N ILE A 46 1.85 10.18 4.17
CA ILE A 46 0.76 10.88 3.49
C ILE A 46 1.18 12.32 3.14
N SER A 47 1.82 13.04 4.07
CA SER A 47 2.24 14.43 3.85
C SER A 47 3.24 14.55 2.71
N LEU A 48 4.20 13.62 2.62
CA LEU A 48 5.19 13.57 1.55
C LEU A 48 4.54 13.22 0.20
N VAL A 49 3.76 12.14 0.15
CA VAL A 49 3.15 11.62 -1.09
C VAL A 49 2.14 12.60 -1.69
N ARG A 50 1.32 13.26 -0.86
CA ARG A 50 0.27 14.17 -1.33
C ARG A 50 0.73 15.57 -1.68
N LYS A 51 1.99 15.89 -1.50
CA LYS A 51 2.54 17.22 -1.78
C LYS A 51 2.46 17.54 -3.27
N GLN A 52 1.69 18.57 -3.63
CA GLN A 52 1.41 18.92 -5.03
C GLN A 52 2.50 19.82 -5.65
N LYS A 53 3.22 20.58 -4.81
CA LYS A 53 4.32 21.46 -5.22
C LYS A 53 5.54 21.15 -4.34
N PRO A 54 6.21 20.01 -4.56
CA PRO A 54 7.36 19.65 -3.75
C PRO A 54 8.57 20.49 -4.08
N THR A 55 9.31 20.93 -3.06
CA THR A 55 10.64 21.52 -3.16
C THR A 55 11.69 20.41 -3.41
N ASN A 56 12.95 20.79 -3.60
CA ASN A 56 14.05 19.81 -3.71
C ASN A 56 14.25 19.05 -2.40
N ASP A 57 14.12 19.71 -1.25
CA ASP A 57 14.22 19.08 0.07
C ASP A 57 13.09 18.07 0.27
N ASP A 58 11.86 18.40 -0.14
CA ASP A 58 10.73 17.49 -0.10
C ASP A 58 10.96 16.23 -0.96
N ARG A 59 11.59 16.39 -2.13
CA ARG A 59 11.93 15.27 -3.01
C ARG A 59 13.03 14.39 -2.42
N SER A 60 14.04 15.01 -1.83
CA SER A 60 15.12 14.29 -1.14
C SER A 60 14.59 13.52 0.05
N GLU A 61 13.71 14.13 0.85
CA GLU A 61 13.07 13.47 1.98
C GLU A 61 12.16 12.32 1.52
N ALA A 62 11.34 12.52 0.48
CA ALA A 62 10.51 11.46 -0.08
C ALA A 62 11.35 10.30 -0.63
N ALA A 63 12.48 10.59 -1.29
CA ALA A 63 13.37 9.56 -1.82
C ALA A 63 14.00 8.71 -0.72
N SER A 64 14.22 9.28 0.47
CA SER A 64 14.78 8.53 1.62
C SER A 64 13.74 7.75 2.42
N LEU A 65 12.47 8.15 2.37
CA LEU A 65 11.44 7.64 3.27
C LEU A 65 10.30 6.89 2.58
N VAL A 66 9.95 7.20 1.34
CA VAL A 66 8.80 6.62 0.66
C VAL A 66 9.24 5.46 -0.23
N GLN A 67 8.66 4.29 0.00
CA GLN A 67 8.87 3.08 -0.79
C GLN A 67 7.58 2.68 -1.49
N PHE A 68 7.68 1.98 -2.61
CA PHE A 68 6.54 1.34 -3.27
C PHE A 68 6.58 -0.16 -2.98
N HIS A 69 5.58 -0.64 -2.25
CA HIS A 69 5.39 -2.04 -1.92
C HIS A 69 4.44 -2.67 -2.93
N TRP A 70 5.00 -3.39 -3.87
CA TRP A 70 4.31 -3.99 -5.00
C TRP A 70 3.75 -5.36 -4.65
N TYR A 71 2.45 -5.58 -4.80
CA TYR A 71 1.79 -6.82 -4.41
C TYR A 71 0.91 -7.45 -5.48
N ASP A 72 0.57 -6.76 -6.57
CA ASP A 72 -0.19 -7.32 -7.69
C ASP A 72 0.03 -6.54 -8.99
N ILE A 73 -0.42 -7.11 -10.10
CA ILE A 73 -0.41 -6.49 -11.41
C ILE A 73 -1.77 -6.64 -12.09
N ILE A 74 -2.03 -5.73 -13.02
CA ILE A 74 -3.12 -5.84 -13.97
C ILE A 74 -2.47 -5.80 -15.35
N ASP A 75 -2.72 -6.83 -16.14
CA ASP A 75 -2.31 -6.95 -17.54
C ASP A 75 -3.53 -6.81 -18.46
N ASP A 76 -3.30 -6.49 -19.72
CA ASP A 76 -4.36 -6.20 -20.70
C ASP A 76 -5.39 -7.33 -20.80
N ASP A 77 -4.98 -8.58 -20.78
CA ASP A 77 -5.87 -9.74 -20.91
C ASP A 77 -6.56 -10.12 -19.58
N ASN A 78 -6.01 -9.70 -18.45
CA ASN A 78 -6.50 -9.90 -17.07
C ASN A 78 -7.00 -11.33 -16.74
N ASP A 79 -6.53 -12.34 -17.49
CA ASP A 79 -6.92 -13.75 -17.32
C ASP A 79 -5.96 -14.56 -16.45
N ILE A 80 -4.86 -13.93 -15.99
CA ILE A 80 -3.80 -14.57 -15.24
C ILE A 80 -4.25 -14.79 -13.78
N LEU A 81 -4.06 -15.99 -13.27
CA LEU A 81 -4.35 -16.33 -11.88
C LEU A 81 -3.35 -15.66 -10.93
N PHE A 82 -3.76 -15.42 -9.70
CA PHE A 82 -2.95 -14.68 -8.71
C PHE A 82 -1.55 -15.30 -8.48
N ILE A 83 -1.43 -16.62 -8.40
CA ILE A 83 -0.13 -17.31 -8.25
C ILE A 83 0.80 -17.01 -9.42
N ASP A 84 0.28 -17.00 -10.64
CA ASP A 84 1.09 -16.74 -11.82
C ASP A 84 1.47 -15.27 -11.94
N ARG A 85 0.59 -14.35 -11.53
CA ARG A 85 0.95 -12.93 -11.37
C ARG A 85 2.05 -12.73 -10.33
N CYS A 86 2.04 -13.46 -9.22
CA CYS A 86 3.12 -13.42 -8.22
C CYS A 86 4.46 -13.89 -8.81
N LYS A 87 4.48 -14.96 -9.61
CA LYS A 87 5.68 -15.44 -10.29
C LYS A 87 6.22 -14.37 -11.24
N PHE A 88 5.34 -13.82 -12.07
CA PHE A 88 5.69 -12.77 -13.01
C PHE A 88 6.25 -11.53 -12.31
N ILE A 89 5.67 -11.09 -11.19
CA ILE A 89 6.24 -10.01 -10.36
C ILE A 89 7.67 -10.35 -9.91
N HIS A 90 7.93 -11.58 -9.47
CA HIS A 90 9.29 -11.98 -9.05
C HIS A 90 10.29 -11.95 -10.21
N GLU A 91 9.89 -12.38 -11.41
CA GLU A 91 10.71 -12.31 -12.62
C GLU A 91 11.01 -10.84 -12.98
N LEU A 92 9.97 -9.98 -13.01
CA LEU A 92 10.15 -8.56 -13.30
C LEU A 92 11.05 -7.85 -12.28
N ILE A 93 10.95 -8.19 -11.00
CA ILE A 93 11.84 -7.64 -9.98
C ILE A 93 13.27 -8.10 -10.19
N ALA A 94 13.50 -9.36 -10.50
CA ALA A 94 14.83 -9.87 -10.76
C ALA A 94 15.49 -9.19 -11.97
N ASP A 95 14.71 -8.93 -13.02
CA ASP A 95 15.21 -8.37 -14.28
C ASP A 95 15.39 -6.84 -14.22
N TYR A 96 14.47 -6.11 -13.59
CA TYR A 96 14.40 -4.65 -13.65
C TYR A 96 14.80 -3.94 -12.36
N ILE A 97 14.77 -4.65 -11.21
CA ILE A 97 14.99 -4.05 -9.88
C ILE A 97 16.02 -4.90 -9.10
N PRO A 98 17.24 -5.07 -9.61
CA PRO A 98 18.20 -6.02 -9.03
C PRO A 98 18.85 -5.56 -7.72
N HIS A 99 18.63 -4.34 -7.27
CA HIS A 99 19.31 -3.79 -6.09
C HIS A 99 18.41 -3.74 -4.84
N PRO A 100 18.85 -4.27 -3.69
CA PRO A 100 18.06 -4.28 -2.45
C PRO A 100 17.87 -2.91 -1.80
N ALA A 101 18.56 -1.87 -2.29
CA ALA A 101 18.46 -0.51 -1.74
C ALA A 101 17.46 0.39 -2.48
N VAL A 102 16.69 -0.16 -3.40
CA VAL A 102 15.75 0.61 -4.21
C VAL A 102 14.43 0.85 -3.48
N PRO A 103 13.70 1.92 -3.85
CA PRO A 103 12.42 2.27 -3.23
C PRO A 103 11.25 1.39 -3.70
N VAL A 104 11.51 0.29 -4.43
CA VAL A 104 10.49 -0.64 -4.95
C VAL A 104 10.73 -2.02 -4.36
N LEU A 105 9.75 -2.56 -3.66
CA LEU A 105 9.84 -3.84 -2.95
C LEU A 105 8.65 -4.73 -3.30
N SER A 106 8.86 -6.03 -3.49
CA SER A 106 7.74 -6.97 -3.56
C SER A 106 7.22 -7.32 -2.17
N VAL A 107 5.91 -7.41 -2.05
CA VAL A 107 5.29 -7.95 -0.84
C VAL A 107 5.37 -9.47 -0.84
N VAL A 108 5.95 -10.04 0.22
CA VAL A 108 6.05 -11.49 0.38
C VAL A 108 4.66 -12.11 0.43
N THR A 109 4.41 -13.06 -0.47
CA THR A 109 3.17 -13.84 -0.53
C THR A 109 3.48 -15.30 -0.28
N LEU A 110 2.83 -15.89 0.73
CA LEU A 110 3.04 -17.26 1.16
C LEU A 110 1.80 -18.13 0.88
N PRO A 111 1.94 -19.28 0.24
CA PRO A 111 0.83 -20.19 0.06
C PRO A 111 0.43 -20.84 1.39
N VAL A 112 -0.86 -20.90 1.67
CA VAL A 112 -1.41 -21.52 2.87
C VAL A 112 -2.43 -22.60 2.51
N GLY A 113 -2.31 -23.78 3.11
CA GLY A 113 -3.21 -24.91 2.90
C GLY A 113 -4.21 -25.13 4.04
N SER A 114 -4.16 -24.34 5.11
CA SER A 114 -5.07 -24.45 6.25
C SER A 114 -5.27 -23.11 6.94
N LEU A 115 -6.40 -23.00 7.67
CA LEU A 115 -6.70 -21.83 8.47
C LEU A 115 -5.69 -21.63 9.61
N ASP A 116 -5.22 -22.71 10.24
CA ASP A 116 -4.24 -22.63 11.33
C ASP A 116 -2.92 -22.06 10.84
N LYS A 117 -2.46 -22.46 9.64
CA LYS A 117 -1.27 -21.88 9.02
C LYS A 117 -1.47 -20.40 8.68
N ALA A 118 -2.65 -20.02 8.19
CA ALA A 118 -2.98 -18.61 7.92
C ALA A 118 -2.98 -17.78 9.21
N ARG A 119 -3.51 -18.31 10.31
CA ARG A 119 -3.48 -17.66 11.64
C ARG A 119 -2.06 -17.50 12.16
N ALA A 120 -1.23 -18.55 12.09
CA ALA A 120 0.16 -18.46 12.53
C ALA A 120 0.95 -17.36 11.78
N ILE A 121 0.74 -17.22 10.47
CA ILE A 121 1.33 -16.14 9.68
C ILE A 121 0.76 -14.78 10.08
N HIS A 122 -0.54 -14.71 10.33
CA HIS A 122 -1.19 -13.48 10.81
C HIS A 122 -0.61 -13.02 12.15
N ASP A 123 -0.48 -13.93 13.12
CA ASP A 123 0.12 -13.64 14.44
C ASP A 123 1.56 -13.16 14.30
N ALA A 124 2.34 -13.78 13.42
CA ALA A 124 3.70 -13.33 13.12
C ALA A 124 3.73 -11.93 12.50
N ASN A 125 2.79 -11.59 11.61
CA ASN A 125 2.67 -10.26 11.05
C ASN A 125 2.31 -9.22 12.11
N LEU A 126 1.37 -9.53 13.01
CA LEU A 126 1.03 -8.66 14.14
C LEU A 126 2.23 -8.43 15.06
N ALA A 127 2.97 -9.51 15.40
CA ALA A 127 4.21 -9.42 16.19
C ALA A 127 5.28 -8.57 15.49
N GLY A 128 5.34 -8.61 14.15
CA GLY A 128 6.18 -7.74 13.32
C GLY A 128 5.71 -6.28 13.27
N GLY A 129 4.53 -5.99 13.81
CA GLY A 129 3.95 -4.64 13.86
C GLY A 129 3.20 -4.23 12.60
N PHE A 130 2.77 -5.18 11.78
CA PHE A 130 1.80 -4.95 10.72
C PHE A 130 0.37 -4.87 11.29
N GLU A 131 -0.54 -4.22 10.57
CA GLU A 131 -1.95 -4.14 10.99
C GLU A 131 -2.72 -5.46 10.88
N GLY A 132 -2.16 -6.44 10.17
CA GLY A 132 -2.76 -7.73 9.89
C GLY A 132 -2.25 -8.35 8.59
N SER A 133 -3.09 -9.16 7.97
CA SER A 133 -2.75 -9.90 6.76
C SER A 133 -3.81 -9.69 5.67
N ILE A 134 -3.40 -9.89 4.42
CA ILE A 134 -4.32 -10.00 3.29
C ILE A 134 -4.34 -11.45 2.84
N ILE A 135 -5.53 -12.05 2.82
CA ILE A 135 -5.74 -13.39 2.26
C ILE A 135 -6.28 -13.21 0.84
N ARG A 136 -5.66 -13.88 -0.11
CA ARG A 136 -6.08 -13.88 -1.52
C ARG A 136 -6.36 -15.30 -2.00
N LEU A 137 -7.46 -15.44 -2.75
CA LEU A 137 -7.73 -16.67 -3.49
C LEU A 137 -6.96 -16.64 -4.81
N ASN A 138 -6.61 -17.83 -5.33
CA ASN A 138 -5.97 -17.94 -6.64
C ASN A 138 -7.00 -17.71 -7.77
N LYS A 139 -7.31 -16.46 -8.04
CA LYS A 139 -8.29 -16.00 -9.03
C LYS A 139 -7.70 -14.87 -9.87
N VAL A 140 -8.35 -14.58 -10.98
CA VAL A 140 -8.03 -13.41 -11.81
C VAL A 140 -8.17 -12.10 -11.03
N TYR A 141 -7.53 -11.04 -11.51
CA TYR A 141 -7.64 -9.73 -10.87
C TYR A 141 -9.05 -9.14 -11.05
N GLU A 142 -9.60 -8.53 -10.02
CA GLU A 142 -10.89 -7.84 -10.06
C GLU A 142 -10.73 -6.39 -9.58
N CYS A 143 -10.99 -5.43 -10.45
CA CYS A 143 -10.96 -3.99 -10.14
C CYS A 143 -12.18 -3.53 -9.30
N LYS A 144 -12.66 -4.37 -8.37
CA LYS A 144 -13.82 -4.10 -7.51
C LYS A 144 -13.62 -4.74 -6.14
N ARG A 145 -14.51 -4.45 -5.21
CA ARG A 145 -14.59 -5.23 -3.96
C ARG A 145 -14.95 -6.67 -4.28
N SER A 146 -14.16 -7.61 -3.80
CA SER A 146 -14.30 -9.03 -4.09
C SER A 146 -14.02 -9.86 -2.84
N TYR A 147 -14.66 -11.01 -2.73
CA TYR A 147 -14.32 -12.04 -1.74
C TYR A 147 -13.00 -12.75 -2.03
N ASN A 148 -12.42 -12.55 -3.23
CA ASN A 148 -11.12 -13.09 -3.61
C ASN A 148 -9.95 -12.41 -2.89
N LEU A 149 -10.19 -11.24 -2.27
CA LEU A 149 -9.24 -10.52 -1.44
C LEU A 149 -9.92 -10.15 -0.11
N GLN A 150 -9.43 -10.71 0.98
CA GLN A 150 -9.98 -10.51 2.31
C GLN A 150 -8.93 -9.91 3.24
N LYS A 151 -9.32 -8.90 3.99
CA LYS A 151 -8.49 -8.35 5.06
C LYS A 151 -8.70 -9.16 6.33
N PHE A 152 -7.63 -9.72 6.84
CA PHE A 152 -7.58 -10.41 8.11
C PHE A 152 -6.91 -9.50 9.14
N LYS A 153 -7.71 -8.89 10.00
CA LYS A 153 -7.28 -7.92 11.02
C LYS A 153 -7.92 -8.24 12.34
N ASP A 154 -7.18 -8.03 13.41
CA ASP A 154 -7.73 -8.02 14.74
C ASP A 154 -8.46 -6.69 15.01
N PHE A 155 -9.53 -6.79 15.74
CA PHE A 155 -10.27 -5.64 16.24
C PHE A 155 -10.03 -5.50 17.74
N SER A 156 -9.77 -4.27 18.18
CA SER A 156 -9.74 -3.93 19.57
C SER A 156 -10.75 -2.80 19.83
N ASP A 157 -11.64 -3.02 20.78
CA ASP A 157 -12.56 -1.99 21.25
C ASP A 157 -11.90 -1.24 22.42
N LYS A 158 -12.13 0.07 22.45
CA LYS A 158 -11.72 0.94 23.56
C LYS A 158 -12.86 1.86 23.90
N GLU A 159 -13.12 2.02 25.18
CA GLU A 159 -14.01 3.04 25.69
C GLU A 159 -13.24 4.34 25.91
N ALA A 160 -13.87 5.46 25.60
CA ALA A 160 -13.31 6.77 25.84
C ALA A 160 -14.41 7.76 26.23
N THR A 161 -14.12 8.64 27.17
CA THR A 161 -15.06 9.67 27.60
C THR A 161 -15.00 10.87 26.66
N ILE A 162 -16.14 11.28 26.13
CA ILE A 162 -16.23 12.53 25.35
C ILE A 162 -16.09 13.70 26.31
N ILE A 163 -15.06 14.52 26.12
CA ILE A 163 -14.77 15.71 26.95
C ILE A 163 -14.97 17.02 26.20
N GLY A 164 -15.32 16.96 24.91
CA GLY A 164 -15.58 18.13 24.10
C GLY A 164 -15.86 17.79 22.65
N HIS A 165 -16.08 18.81 21.87
CA HIS A 165 -16.25 18.68 20.42
C HIS A 165 -15.59 19.85 19.69
N VAL A 166 -15.35 19.67 18.40
CA VAL A 166 -14.87 20.72 17.50
C VAL A 166 -15.84 20.85 16.34
N GLU A 167 -16.18 22.07 15.99
CA GLU A 167 -17.03 22.35 14.84
C GLU A 167 -16.39 21.95 13.52
N GLY A 168 -17.19 21.55 12.56
CA GLY A 168 -16.79 21.25 11.20
C GLY A 168 -16.30 22.51 10.48
N LYS A 169 -15.47 22.31 9.44
CA LYS A 169 -14.91 23.39 8.62
C LYS A 169 -15.47 23.36 7.19
N GLY A 170 -15.48 24.51 6.53
CA GLY A 170 -15.90 24.66 5.14
C GLY A 170 -17.40 24.29 4.98
N LYS A 171 -17.70 23.30 4.12
CA LYS A 171 -19.09 22.86 3.87
C LYS A 171 -19.80 22.25 5.11
N ARG A 172 -19.06 21.98 6.18
CA ARG A 172 -19.57 21.42 7.45
C ARG A 172 -19.56 22.43 8.59
N ALA A 173 -19.37 23.72 8.32
CA ALA A 173 -19.50 24.76 9.33
C ALA A 173 -20.92 24.72 9.94
N GLY A 174 -21.05 24.95 11.24
CA GLY A 174 -22.32 24.83 11.97
C GLY A 174 -22.71 23.39 12.33
N THR A 175 -21.89 22.38 12.00
CA THR A 175 -22.15 20.98 12.36
C THR A 175 -20.99 20.39 13.17
N LEU A 176 -21.20 19.23 13.78
CA LEU A 176 -20.16 18.49 14.48
C LEU A 176 -19.04 18.07 13.52
N GLY A 177 -17.81 18.50 13.78
CA GLY A 177 -16.61 18.09 13.03
C GLY A 177 -15.93 16.85 13.63
N LYS A 178 -15.66 16.86 14.94
CA LYS A 178 -15.08 15.73 15.70
C LYS A 178 -15.35 15.84 17.19
N PHE A 179 -15.34 14.70 17.88
CA PHE A 179 -15.29 14.66 19.33
C PHE A 179 -13.84 14.76 19.84
N ILE A 180 -13.67 15.35 21.03
CA ILE A 180 -12.44 15.27 21.82
C ILE A 180 -12.70 14.21 22.88
N MET A 181 -11.83 13.22 22.96
CA MET A 181 -11.97 12.07 23.85
C MET A 181 -10.78 11.99 24.82
N ARG A 182 -11.04 11.39 25.96
CA ARG A 182 -10.03 11.01 26.96
C ARG A 182 -10.26 9.59 27.42
#